data_4ad08bbe03376761a23d1e550f1ea748
#
_entry.id   4ad08bbe03376761a23d1e550f1ea748
#
_cell.length_a   1.000
_cell.length_b   1.000
_cell.length_c   1.000
_cell.angle_alpha   90.00
_cell.angle_beta   90.00
_cell.angle_gamma   90.00
#
_symmetry.space_group_name_H-M   'P 1'
#
loop_
_entity.id
_entity.type
_entity.pdbx_description
1 polymer ?
#
loop_
_entity_poly.entity_id
_entity_poly.type
_entity_poly.pdbx_seq_one_letter_code
_entity_poly.pdbx_strand_id
1 'polypeptide(L)'
;MDRLSEHFLLEVFKSSLRNREVLETCKEHLKYTYLPNESYKQLWKSITDTFAATRKLPSFGVLAQQNETNKGVIELIGKAREVDLPDREMIIQQLEKYIKQSMFVEMYDALGDLYNEGDKEKAYSVLESASERIHSFSLR
;
A
#
# COMPACT_ATOMS: atom_id res chain seq x y z
N MET A 1 -5.13 -11.32 -4.26
CA MET A 1 -5.32 -9.98 -4.85
C MET A 1 -5.37 -10.12 -6.37
N ASP A 2 -6.29 -9.46 -7.02
CA ASP A 2 -6.46 -9.57 -8.46
C ASP A 2 -5.48 -8.67 -9.24
N ARG A 3 -5.47 -8.85 -10.57
CA ARG A 3 -4.56 -8.10 -11.44
C ARG A 3 -4.79 -6.59 -11.41
N LEU A 4 -6.04 -6.15 -11.23
CA LEU A 4 -6.37 -4.73 -11.21
C LEU A 4 -5.75 -4.06 -9.98
N SER A 5 -5.79 -4.71 -8.82
CA SER A 5 -5.19 -4.20 -7.60
C SER A 5 -3.66 -4.13 -7.70
N GLU A 6 -3.04 -5.14 -8.30
CA GLU A 6 -1.59 -5.15 -8.53
C GLU A 6 -1.17 -4.04 -9.50
N HIS A 7 -1.90 -3.90 -10.61
CA HIS A 7 -1.63 -2.84 -11.58
C HIS A 7 -1.75 -1.46 -10.92
N PHE A 8 -2.79 -1.26 -10.13
CA PHE A 8 -2.99 -0.02 -9.39
C PHE A 8 -1.82 0.29 -8.45
N LEU A 9 -1.30 -0.71 -7.73
CA LEU A 9 -0.16 -0.51 -6.84
C LEU A 9 1.09 -0.06 -7.59
N LEU A 10 1.31 -0.55 -8.81
CA LEU A 10 2.42 -0.08 -9.65
C LEU A 10 2.24 1.39 -10.04
N GLU A 11 1.02 1.79 -10.33
CA GLU A 11 0.70 3.21 -10.58
C GLU A 11 0.97 4.07 -9.35
N VAL A 12 0.59 3.59 -8.16
CA VAL A 12 0.84 4.29 -6.90
C VAL A 12 2.34 4.44 -6.67
N PHE A 13 3.12 3.37 -6.86
CA PHE A 13 4.56 3.42 -6.66
C PHE A 13 5.22 4.41 -7.64
N LYS A 14 4.85 4.34 -8.91
CA LYS A 14 5.38 5.28 -9.91
C LYS A 14 5.01 6.72 -9.59
N SER A 15 3.75 6.96 -9.21
CA SER A 15 3.28 8.29 -8.81
C SER A 15 4.03 8.81 -7.57
N SER A 16 4.33 7.94 -6.61
CA SER A 16 5.10 8.28 -5.42
C SER A 16 6.52 8.74 -5.75
N LEU A 17 7.12 8.18 -6.81
CA LEU A 17 8.46 8.59 -7.26
C LEU A 17 8.47 9.92 -7.99
N ARG A 18 7.31 10.43 -8.38
CA ARG A 18 7.18 11.67 -9.15
C ARG A 18 6.49 12.78 -8.41
N ASN A 19 5.87 12.48 -7.28
CA ASN A 19 5.09 13.46 -6.52
C ASN A 19 5.29 13.23 -5.03
N ARG A 20 5.92 14.20 -4.37
CA ARG A 20 6.24 14.12 -2.94
C ARG A 20 4.99 13.95 -2.08
N GLU A 21 3.89 14.66 -2.39
CA GLU A 21 2.65 14.54 -1.62
C GLU A 21 2.06 13.14 -1.70
N VAL A 22 2.11 12.50 -2.86
CA VAL A 22 1.65 11.11 -3.02
C VAL A 22 2.52 10.19 -2.16
N LEU A 23 3.83 10.36 -2.21
CA LEU A 23 4.74 9.54 -1.40
C LEU A 23 4.46 9.70 0.10
N GLU A 24 4.32 10.93 0.57
CA GLU A 24 4.08 11.18 1.99
C GLU A 24 2.72 10.65 2.45
N THR A 25 1.67 10.79 1.63
CA THR A 25 0.35 10.23 1.91
C THR A 25 0.42 8.71 1.99
N CYS A 26 1.08 8.07 1.04
CA CYS A 26 1.25 6.62 1.04
C CYS A 26 2.07 6.15 2.23
N LYS A 27 3.14 6.85 2.55
CA LYS A 27 4.00 6.50 3.69
C LYS A 27 3.21 6.51 4.99
N GLU A 28 2.28 7.45 5.14
CA GLU A 28 1.46 7.57 6.36
C GLU A 28 0.39 6.49 6.46
N HIS A 29 -0.23 6.10 5.34
CA HIS A 29 -1.45 5.29 5.33
C HIS A 29 -1.33 3.91 4.72
N LEU A 30 -0.35 3.68 3.85
CA LEU A 30 -0.19 2.40 3.17
C LEU A 30 0.71 1.46 3.98
N LYS A 31 0.09 0.60 4.78
CA LYS A 31 0.83 -0.36 5.60
C LYS A 31 1.42 -1.46 4.74
N TYR A 32 2.56 -2.02 5.17
CA TYR A 32 3.17 -3.17 4.49
C TYR A 32 2.22 -4.36 4.41
N THR A 33 1.39 -4.57 5.44
CA THR A 33 0.41 -5.66 5.46
C THR A 33 -0.66 -5.55 4.39
N TYR A 34 -0.84 -4.37 3.80
CA TYR A 34 -1.78 -4.15 2.70
C TYR A 34 -1.19 -4.53 1.34
N LEU A 35 0.10 -4.81 1.27
CA LEU A 35 0.77 -5.16 0.02
C LEU A 35 0.68 -6.68 -0.24
N PRO A 36 0.59 -7.10 -1.52
CA PRO A 36 0.22 -8.49 -1.83
C PRO A 36 1.29 -9.54 -1.57
N ASN A 37 2.57 -9.17 -1.61
CA ASN A 37 3.66 -10.14 -1.45
C ASN A 37 4.97 -9.45 -1.06
N GLU A 38 6.01 -10.26 -0.83
CA GLU A 38 7.31 -9.76 -0.36
C GLU A 38 8.00 -8.83 -1.37
N SER A 39 7.81 -9.04 -2.66
CA SER A 39 8.42 -8.17 -3.68
C SER A 39 7.87 -6.75 -3.61
N TYR A 40 6.54 -6.61 -3.48
CA TYR A 40 5.92 -5.30 -3.28
C TYR A 40 6.36 -4.65 -1.98
N LYS A 41 6.43 -5.42 -0.89
CA LYS A 41 6.87 -4.92 0.41
C LYS A 41 8.31 -4.43 0.35
N GLN A 42 9.20 -5.19 -0.28
CA GLN A 42 10.61 -4.81 -0.40
C GLN A 42 10.79 -3.58 -1.27
N LEU A 43 10.07 -3.50 -2.39
CA LEU A 43 10.13 -2.30 -3.24
C LEU A 43 9.65 -1.07 -2.49
N TRP A 44 8.52 -1.17 -1.80
CA TRP A 44 7.99 -0.07 -1.00
C TRP A 44 8.94 0.34 0.11
N LYS A 45 9.55 -0.63 0.78
CA LYS A 45 10.56 -0.37 1.80
C LYS A 45 11.74 0.40 1.21
N SER A 46 12.24 -0.01 0.05
CA SER A 46 13.35 0.69 -0.63
C SER A 46 12.99 2.13 -0.96
N ILE A 47 11.76 2.37 -1.43
CA ILE A 47 11.27 3.72 -1.73
C ILE A 47 11.24 4.58 -0.47
N THR A 48 10.61 4.09 0.59
CA THR A 48 10.44 4.87 1.82
C THR A 48 11.75 5.08 2.57
N ASP A 49 12.61 4.08 2.63
CA ASP A 49 13.91 4.17 3.30
C ASP A 49 14.83 5.15 2.56
N THR A 50 14.85 5.11 1.24
CA THR A 50 15.67 6.04 0.45
C THR A 50 15.19 7.46 0.61
N PHE A 51 13.87 7.68 0.58
CA PHE A 51 13.31 9.01 0.81
C PHE A 51 13.64 9.52 2.22
N ALA A 52 13.53 8.67 3.24
CA ALA A 52 13.83 9.04 4.60
C ALA A 52 15.32 9.44 4.78
N ALA A 53 16.21 8.73 4.10
CA ALA A 53 17.66 8.98 4.20
C ALA A 53 18.11 10.22 3.42
N THR A 54 17.55 10.45 2.23
CA THR A 54 18.03 11.49 1.31
C THR A 54 17.13 12.72 1.22
N ARG A 55 15.88 12.61 1.66
CA ARG A 55 14.83 13.63 1.52
C ARG A 55 14.51 13.96 0.06
N LYS A 56 14.94 13.10 -0.86
CA LYS A 56 14.70 13.23 -2.30
C LYS A 56 13.90 12.05 -2.80
N LEU A 57 13.08 12.28 -3.83
CA LEU A 57 12.35 11.19 -4.48
C LEU A 57 13.34 10.26 -5.17
N PRO A 58 13.32 8.95 -4.84
CA PRO A 58 14.22 8.01 -5.48
C PRO A 58 13.85 7.81 -6.94
N SER A 59 14.85 7.47 -7.76
CA SER A 59 14.64 7.11 -9.16
C SER A 59 14.52 5.58 -9.29
N PHE A 60 13.92 5.12 -10.39
CA PHE A 60 13.91 3.69 -10.67
C PHE A 60 15.32 3.11 -10.79
N GLY A 61 16.27 3.89 -11.34
CA GLY A 61 17.66 3.44 -11.43
C GLY A 61 18.30 3.18 -10.08
N VAL A 62 18.08 4.08 -9.12
CA VAL A 62 18.59 3.90 -7.75
C VAL A 62 17.95 2.67 -7.10
N LEU A 63 16.65 2.53 -7.24
CA LEU A 63 15.93 1.38 -6.65
C LEU A 63 16.39 0.05 -7.25
N ALA A 64 16.62 0.03 -8.57
CA ALA A 64 17.13 -1.16 -9.24
C ALA A 64 18.53 -1.53 -8.74
N GLN A 65 19.40 -0.53 -8.55
CA GLN A 65 20.74 -0.75 -8.02
C GLN A 65 20.69 -1.32 -6.61
N GLN A 66 19.83 -0.78 -5.75
CA GLN A 66 19.69 -1.27 -4.38
C GLN A 66 19.16 -2.70 -4.29
N ASN A 67 18.44 -3.15 -5.31
CA ASN A 67 17.79 -4.46 -5.34
C ASN A 67 18.30 -5.35 -6.48
N GLU A 68 19.52 -5.15 -6.94
CA GLU A 68 20.05 -5.82 -8.13
C GLU A 68 20.04 -7.35 -8.03
N THR A 69 20.11 -7.92 -6.84
CA THR A 69 20.07 -9.37 -6.63
C THR A 69 18.66 -9.90 -6.36
N ASN A 70 17.68 -9.02 -6.23
CA ASN A 70 16.29 -9.39 -5.96
C ASN A 70 15.48 -9.39 -7.26
N LYS A 71 15.36 -10.57 -7.89
CA LYS A 71 14.68 -10.71 -9.19
C LYS A 71 13.23 -10.25 -9.15
N GLY A 72 12.51 -10.53 -8.07
CA GLY A 72 11.11 -10.14 -7.93
C GLY A 72 10.93 -8.63 -7.91
N VAL A 73 11.80 -7.92 -7.20
CA VAL A 73 11.76 -6.46 -7.14
C VAL A 73 12.15 -5.85 -8.50
N ILE A 74 13.20 -6.37 -9.14
CA ILE A 74 13.63 -5.90 -10.47
C ILE A 74 12.50 -6.06 -11.49
N GLU A 75 11.78 -7.17 -11.45
CA GLU A 75 10.63 -7.39 -12.32
C GLU A 75 9.52 -6.36 -12.06
N LEU A 76 9.22 -6.06 -10.79
CA LEU A 76 8.24 -5.03 -10.45
C LEU A 76 8.66 -3.65 -10.93
N ILE A 77 9.93 -3.30 -10.79
CA ILE A 77 10.45 -2.02 -11.28
C ILE A 77 10.24 -1.91 -12.79
N GLY A 78 10.54 -2.99 -13.53
CA GLY A 78 10.30 -3.03 -14.97
C GLY A 78 8.84 -2.78 -15.34
N LYS A 79 7.93 -3.45 -14.64
CA LYS A 79 6.49 -3.27 -14.84
C LYS A 79 6.04 -1.85 -14.46
N ALA A 80 6.54 -1.31 -13.36
CA ALA A 80 6.19 0.03 -12.91
C ALA A 80 6.61 1.11 -13.90
N ARG A 81 7.76 0.92 -14.58
CA ARG A 81 8.20 1.85 -15.63
C ARG A 81 7.23 1.92 -16.79
N GLU A 82 6.56 0.81 -17.10
CA GLU A 82 5.66 0.67 -18.26
C GLU A 82 4.25 1.23 -18.03
N VAL A 83 3.82 1.38 -16.77
CA VAL A 83 2.46 1.86 -16.52
C VAL A 83 2.33 3.35 -16.82
N ASP A 84 1.17 3.74 -17.34
CA ASP A 84 0.83 5.15 -17.54
C ASP A 84 0.38 5.75 -16.20
N LEU A 85 0.72 7.01 -15.98
CA LEU A 85 0.30 7.69 -14.76
C LEU A 85 -1.06 8.35 -14.97
N PRO A 86 -2.09 7.94 -14.19
CA PRO A 86 -3.32 8.71 -14.11
C PRO A 86 -3.06 10.01 -13.36
N ASP A 87 -4.01 10.95 -13.41
CA ASP A 87 -3.84 12.18 -12.68
C ASP A 87 -3.85 11.94 -11.16
N ARG A 88 -3.32 12.92 -10.43
CA ARG A 88 -3.15 12.83 -8.98
C ARG A 88 -4.46 12.58 -8.23
N GLU A 89 -5.55 13.25 -8.62
CA GLU A 89 -6.85 13.06 -7.99
C GLU A 89 -7.35 11.63 -8.12
N MET A 90 -7.18 11.04 -9.30
CA MET A 90 -7.57 9.66 -9.53
C MET A 90 -6.75 8.70 -8.65
N ILE A 91 -5.44 8.94 -8.54
CA ILE A 91 -4.58 8.13 -7.67
C ILE A 91 -5.05 8.22 -6.21
N ILE A 92 -5.33 9.41 -5.71
CA ILE A 92 -5.78 9.60 -4.32
C ILE A 92 -7.13 8.91 -4.07
N GLN A 93 -8.09 9.05 -4.99
CA GLN A 93 -9.38 8.38 -4.86
C GLN A 93 -9.25 6.86 -4.84
N GLN A 94 -8.46 6.31 -5.74
CA GLN A 94 -8.23 4.87 -5.83
C GLN A 94 -7.46 4.35 -4.61
N LEU A 95 -6.49 5.13 -4.14
CA LEU A 95 -5.72 4.79 -2.95
C LEU A 95 -6.61 4.73 -1.71
N GLU A 96 -7.48 5.71 -1.51
CA GLU A 96 -8.44 5.72 -0.41
C GLU A 96 -9.30 4.46 -0.43
N LYS A 97 -9.83 4.10 -1.60
CA LYS A 97 -10.64 2.90 -1.78
C LYS A 97 -9.84 1.64 -1.45
N TYR A 98 -8.61 1.55 -1.93
CA TYR A 98 -7.73 0.41 -1.68
C TYR A 98 -7.45 0.24 -0.17
N ILE A 99 -7.16 1.35 0.51
CA ILE A 99 -6.88 1.32 1.95
C ILE A 99 -8.12 0.90 2.73
N LYS A 100 -9.29 1.43 2.39
CA LYS A 100 -10.55 1.02 3.04
C LYS A 100 -10.82 -0.48 2.87
N GLN A 101 -10.60 -1.01 1.68
CA GLN A 101 -10.75 -2.44 1.41
C GLN A 101 -9.75 -3.26 2.24
N SER A 102 -8.52 -2.78 2.36
CA SER A 102 -7.50 -3.45 3.17
C SER A 102 -7.84 -3.43 4.66
N MET A 103 -8.36 -2.31 5.15
CA MET A 103 -8.85 -2.20 6.53
C MET A 103 -10.00 -3.18 6.79
N PHE A 104 -10.89 -3.33 5.82
CA PHE A 104 -11.99 -4.28 5.91
C PHE A 104 -11.47 -5.73 6.00
N VAL A 105 -10.48 -6.09 5.20
CA VAL A 105 -9.89 -7.44 5.25
C VAL A 105 -9.24 -7.69 6.61
N GLU A 106 -8.50 -6.72 7.14
CA GLU A 106 -7.93 -6.83 8.49
C GLU A 106 -9.00 -7.05 9.56
N MET A 107 -10.09 -6.30 9.49
CA MET A 107 -11.21 -6.45 10.40
C MET A 107 -11.83 -7.83 10.31
N TYR A 108 -12.07 -8.29 9.08
CA TYR A 108 -12.66 -9.60 8.83
C TYR A 108 -11.81 -10.73 9.42
N ASP A 109 -10.50 -10.66 9.20
CA ASP A 109 -9.56 -11.66 9.73
C ASP A 109 -9.53 -11.64 11.27
N ALA A 110 -9.51 -10.46 11.87
CA ALA A 110 -9.53 -10.32 13.33
C ALA A 110 -10.84 -10.86 13.93
N LEU A 111 -11.98 -10.61 13.28
CA LEU A 111 -13.27 -11.13 13.71
C LEU A 111 -13.31 -12.66 13.64
N GLY A 112 -12.75 -13.23 12.56
CA GLY A 112 -12.68 -14.67 12.42
C GLY A 112 -11.89 -15.33 13.54
N ASP A 113 -10.74 -14.77 13.89
CA ASP A 113 -9.89 -15.27 14.97
C ASP A 113 -10.61 -15.19 16.31
N LEU A 114 -11.21 -14.06 16.63
CA LEU A 114 -11.93 -13.88 17.91
C LEU A 114 -13.15 -14.80 18.01
N TYR A 115 -13.88 -14.97 16.91
CA TYR A 115 -15.02 -15.86 16.86
C TYR A 115 -14.60 -17.31 17.11
N ASN A 116 -13.49 -17.74 16.49
CA ASN A 116 -12.96 -19.10 16.68
C ASN A 116 -12.45 -19.34 18.10
N GLU A 117 -11.97 -18.28 18.77
CA GLU A 117 -11.56 -18.35 20.18
C GLU A 117 -12.76 -18.31 21.14
N GLY A 118 -13.95 -18.05 20.63
CA GLY A 118 -15.18 -17.99 21.44
C GLY A 118 -15.42 -16.64 22.13
N ASP A 119 -14.62 -15.64 21.82
CA ASP A 119 -14.76 -14.29 22.43
C ASP A 119 -15.68 -13.41 21.59
N LYS A 120 -16.98 -13.66 21.71
CA LYS A 120 -18.01 -12.95 20.93
C LYS A 120 -18.14 -11.48 21.30
N GLU A 121 -17.96 -11.14 22.58
CA GLU A 121 -18.08 -9.75 23.03
C GLU A 121 -16.96 -8.90 22.44
N LYS A 122 -15.74 -9.41 22.48
CA LYS A 122 -14.59 -8.72 21.89
C LYS A 122 -14.72 -8.62 20.38
N ALA A 123 -15.22 -9.66 19.72
CA ALA A 123 -15.47 -9.64 18.28
C ALA A 123 -16.48 -8.54 17.92
N TYR A 124 -17.57 -8.42 18.68
CA TYR A 124 -18.56 -7.37 18.47
C TYR A 124 -17.97 -5.97 18.66
N SER A 125 -17.15 -5.79 19.69
CA SER A 125 -16.47 -4.52 19.96
C SER A 125 -15.50 -4.15 18.83
N VAL A 126 -14.76 -5.11 18.33
CA VAL A 126 -13.84 -4.90 17.19
C VAL A 126 -14.61 -4.52 15.93
N LEU A 127 -15.74 -5.20 15.65
CA LEU A 127 -16.57 -4.88 14.49
C LEU A 127 -17.07 -3.44 14.56
N GLU A 128 -17.60 -3.02 15.69
CA GLU A 128 -18.14 -1.68 15.88
C GLU A 128 -17.07 -0.61 15.70
N SER A 129 -15.94 -0.75 16.37
CA SER A 129 -14.83 0.19 16.33
C SER A 129 -14.18 0.25 14.94
N ALA A 130 -13.93 -0.90 14.32
CA ALA A 130 -13.28 -0.95 13.00
C ALA A 130 -14.21 -0.42 11.91
N SER A 131 -15.51 -0.72 11.96
CA SER A 131 -16.48 -0.21 11.00
C SER A 131 -16.53 1.31 11.03
N GLU A 132 -16.50 1.91 12.22
CA GLU A 132 -16.48 3.36 12.38
C GLU A 132 -15.22 3.98 11.78
N ARG A 133 -14.04 3.38 12.04
CA ARG A 133 -12.77 3.85 11.48
C ARG A 133 -12.75 3.77 9.96
N ILE A 134 -13.24 2.67 9.39
CA ILE A 134 -13.29 2.49 7.94
C ILE A 134 -14.23 3.52 7.31
N HIS A 135 -15.42 3.69 7.92
CA HIS A 135 -16.42 4.63 7.39
C HIS A 135 -15.90 6.06 7.38
N SER A 136 -15.18 6.48 8.42
CA SER A 136 -14.69 7.85 8.55
C SER A 136 -13.35 8.11 7.86
N PHE A 137 -12.67 7.06 7.37
CA PHE A 137 -11.35 7.22 6.77
C PHE A 137 -11.44 8.05 5.48
N SER A 138 -10.55 9.07 5.37
CA SER A 138 -10.44 9.90 4.19
C SER A 138 -9.02 10.40 4.03
N LEU A 139 -8.54 10.45 2.79
CA LEU A 139 -7.24 11.01 2.43
C LEU A 139 -7.34 12.50 2.05
N ARG A 140 -8.52 13.07 2.12
CA ARG A 140 -8.79 14.45 1.74
C ARG A 140 -9.08 15.33 2.93
#